data_ef99add43a1ca78e488d1bf5a1a33496
#
_entry.id   ef99add43a1ca78e488d1bf5a1a33496
#
_cell.length_a   1.000
_cell.length_b   1.000
_cell.length_c   1.000
_cell.angle_alpha   90.00
_cell.angle_beta   90.00
_cell.angle_gamma   90.00
#
_symmetry.space_group_name_H-M   'P 1'
#
loop_
_entity.id
_entity.type
_entity.pdbx_description
1 polymer ?
#
loop_
_entity_poly.entity_id
_entity_poly.type
_entity_poly.pdbx_seq_one_letter_code
_entity_poly.pdbx_strand_id
1 'polypeptide(L)'
;MGLYPMTKSGATINESSAMAISTVYACVYKISSTIASLGLEIYERDGRNVVQANVHPAYNLVKVKPNNHQTAYEFWESITASAVIYGVGYAIIERDERGYATQLIPVHYSDVDLRNVKGERVYSVKDVGIVRPENMLEICNLQRMSPIRLHRENLGLAKSAQDFGAEYFGQSGQMTGVLSSEQPLKKEQMDVIQGSW
;
A
#
# COMPACT_ATOMS: atom_id res chain seq x y z
N MET A 1 13.01 -2.95 -9.19
CA MET A 1 12.98 -2.12 -7.98
C MET A 1 13.14 -0.67 -8.42
N GLY A 2 12.05 0.11 -8.44
CA GLY A 2 12.11 1.49 -8.94
C GLY A 2 12.89 2.37 -7.95
N LEU A 3 13.85 3.13 -8.46
CA LEU A 3 14.53 4.17 -7.69
C LEU A 3 13.48 5.23 -7.29
N TYR A 4 13.24 5.37 -5.99
CA TYR A 4 12.42 6.46 -5.46
C TYR A 4 13.33 7.68 -5.31
N PRO A 5 13.22 8.70 -6.18
CA PRO A 5 14.04 9.90 -6.03
C PRO A 5 13.66 10.66 -4.75
N MET A 6 14.63 11.37 -4.17
CA MET A 6 14.38 12.24 -3.03
C MET A 6 13.35 13.32 -3.39
N THR A 7 12.52 13.66 -2.44
CA THR A 7 11.60 14.81 -2.54
C THR A 7 12.38 16.13 -2.37
N LYS A 8 11.77 17.25 -2.72
CA LYS A 8 12.37 18.57 -2.51
C LYS A 8 12.69 18.86 -1.05
N SER A 9 11.96 18.24 -0.12
CA SER A 9 12.21 18.33 1.32
C SER A 9 13.34 17.42 1.83
N GLY A 10 13.99 16.65 0.94
CA GLY A 10 15.07 15.73 1.29
C GLY A 10 14.63 14.34 1.76
N ALA A 11 13.33 14.11 1.94
CA ALA A 11 12.82 12.81 2.36
C ALA A 11 12.69 11.84 1.18
N THR A 12 12.96 10.55 1.40
CA THR A 12 12.63 9.49 0.45
C THR A 12 11.29 8.88 0.81
N ILE A 13 10.31 9.02 -0.09
CA ILE A 13 8.96 8.49 0.09
C ILE A 13 8.76 7.28 -0.82
N ASN A 14 8.47 6.16 -0.20
CA ASN A 14 7.99 4.93 -0.80
C ASN A 14 6.75 4.45 -0.02
N GLU A 15 6.15 3.36 -0.43
CA GLU A 15 4.94 2.83 0.20
C GLU A 15 5.15 2.50 1.69
N SER A 16 6.32 1.95 2.05
CA SER A 16 6.64 1.62 3.44
C SER A 16 6.83 2.87 4.30
N SER A 17 7.63 3.87 3.84
CA SER A 17 7.83 5.11 4.59
C SER A 17 6.57 5.97 4.68
N ALA A 18 5.70 5.92 3.67
CA ALA A 18 4.40 6.59 3.70
C ALA A 18 3.46 5.95 4.72
N MET A 19 3.43 4.61 4.82
CA MET A 19 2.62 3.90 5.81
C MET A 19 3.09 4.12 7.26
N ALA A 20 4.32 4.58 7.47
CA ALA A 20 4.78 5.03 8.79
C ALA A 20 4.17 6.38 9.22
N ILE A 21 3.58 7.14 8.31
CA ILE A 21 2.82 8.36 8.63
C ILE A 21 1.44 7.93 9.13
N SER A 22 1.13 8.22 10.39
CA SER A 22 -0.10 7.76 11.06
C SER A 22 -1.39 8.09 10.31
N THR A 23 -1.46 9.27 9.71
CA THR A 23 -2.63 9.69 8.91
C THR A 23 -2.80 8.84 7.65
N VAL A 24 -1.71 8.51 6.96
CA VAL A 24 -1.75 7.63 5.77
C VAL A 24 -2.22 6.24 6.17
N TYR A 25 -1.63 5.67 7.22
CA TYR A 25 -2.05 4.39 7.77
C TYR A 25 -3.55 4.37 8.13
N ALA A 26 -4.01 5.39 8.85
CA ALA A 26 -5.41 5.49 9.26
C ALA A 26 -6.37 5.57 8.06
N CYS A 27 -6.01 6.30 7.01
CA CYS A 27 -6.81 6.37 5.78
C CYS A 27 -6.87 5.01 5.07
N VAL A 28 -5.73 4.35 4.86
CA VAL A 28 -5.69 3.02 4.23
C VAL A 28 -6.50 2.02 5.03
N TYR A 29 -6.26 1.95 6.34
CA TYR A 29 -6.99 1.05 7.24
C TYR A 29 -8.49 1.31 7.20
N LYS A 30 -8.92 2.58 7.31
CA LYS A 30 -10.34 2.92 7.32
C LYS A 30 -11.04 2.55 6.02
N ILE A 31 -10.41 2.78 4.86
CA ILE A 31 -10.98 2.44 3.55
C ILE A 31 -11.07 0.92 3.41
N SER A 32 -9.96 0.19 3.65
CA SER A 32 -9.90 -1.25 3.43
C SER A 32 -10.82 -2.02 4.38
N SER A 33 -10.80 -1.68 5.68
CA SER A 33 -11.66 -2.31 6.69
C SER A 33 -13.15 -2.03 6.45
N THR A 34 -13.49 -0.80 6.02
CA THR A 34 -14.88 -0.47 5.71
C THR A 34 -15.38 -1.28 4.52
N ILE A 35 -14.62 -1.36 3.42
CA ILE A 35 -15.01 -2.13 2.24
C ILE A 35 -15.11 -3.63 2.59
N ALA A 36 -14.16 -4.18 3.33
CA ALA A 36 -14.19 -5.57 3.78
C ALA A 36 -15.41 -5.90 4.66
N SER A 37 -15.87 -4.93 5.46
CA SER A 37 -17.03 -5.10 6.34
C SER A 37 -18.39 -5.05 5.64
N LEU A 38 -18.46 -4.48 4.42
CA LEU A 38 -19.72 -4.38 3.67
C LEU A 38 -20.28 -5.75 3.26
N GLY A 39 -19.45 -6.79 3.20
CA GLY A 39 -19.83 -8.12 2.76
C GLY A 39 -20.20 -8.14 1.28
N LEU A 40 -19.60 -9.03 0.53
CA LEU A 40 -19.92 -9.22 -0.88
C LEU A 40 -21.01 -10.27 -1.03
N GLU A 41 -21.94 -10.02 -1.94
CA GLU A 41 -23.04 -10.92 -2.28
C GLU A 41 -22.98 -11.27 -3.76
N ILE A 42 -23.42 -12.47 -4.09
CA ILE A 42 -23.55 -12.92 -5.48
C ILE A 42 -25.03 -12.88 -5.87
N TYR A 43 -25.30 -12.28 -7.02
CA TYR A 43 -26.63 -12.19 -7.57
C TYR A 43 -26.67 -12.85 -8.95
N GLU A 44 -27.76 -13.56 -9.22
CA GLU A 44 -28.06 -14.13 -10.51
C GLU A 44 -29.23 -13.37 -11.14
N ARG A 45 -29.15 -13.15 -12.45
CA ARG A 45 -30.22 -12.51 -13.19
C ARG A 45 -31.14 -13.59 -13.81
N ASP A 46 -32.37 -13.65 -13.34
CA ASP A 46 -33.43 -14.45 -13.92
C ASP A 46 -34.40 -13.54 -14.67
N GLY A 47 -34.19 -13.43 -15.97
CA GLY A 47 -34.93 -12.52 -16.85
C GLY A 47 -34.77 -11.05 -16.44
N ARG A 48 -35.87 -10.43 -15.91
CA ARG A 48 -35.85 -9.05 -15.37
C ARG A 48 -35.57 -8.97 -13.87
N ASN A 49 -35.61 -10.11 -13.18
CA ASN A 49 -35.41 -10.18 -11.74
C ASN A 49 -33.93 -10.41 -11.42
N VAL A 50 -33.52 -9.88 -10.26
CA VAL A 50 -32.18 -10.11 -9.68
C VAL A 50 -32.42 -10.81 -8.35
N VAL A 51 -31.96 -12.07 -8.26
CA VAL A 51 -32.10 -12.90 -7.06
C VAL A 51 -30.74 -13.23 -6.46
N GLN A 52 -30.68 -13.36 -5.14
CA GLN A 52 -29.44 -13.71 -4.46
C GLN A 52 -29.09 -15.18 -4.75
N ALA A 53 -27.88 -15.41 -5.26
CA ALA A 53 -27.40 -16.72 -5.70
C ALA A 53 -26.61 -17.44 -4.59
N ASN A 54 -27.27 -17.82 -3.50
CA ASN A 54 -26.63 -18.46 -2.33
C ASN A 54 -26.08 -19.88 -2.62
N VAL A 55 -26.57 -20.53 -3.67
CA VAL A 55 -26.11 -21.86 -4.12
C VAL A 55 -25.02 -21.80 -5.19
N HIS A 56 -24.64 -20.60 -5.62
CA HIS A 56 -23.58 -20.46 -6.62
C HIS A 56 -22.23 -20.97 -6.06
N PRO A 57 -21.43 -21.75 -6.83
CA PRO A 57 -20.17 -22.32 -6.35
C PRO A 57 -19.19 -21.29 -5.77
N ALA A 58 -19.15 -20.08 -6.32
CA ALA A 58 -18.30 -19.01 -5.84
C ALA A 58 -18.81 -18.30 -4.56
N TYR A 59 -20.02 -18.61 -4.07
CA TYR A 59 -20.61 -17.95 -2.90
C TYR A 59 -19.71 -18.06 -1.65
N ASN A 60 -19.24 -19.27 -1.37
CA ASN A 60 -18.36 -19.52 -0.22
C ASN A 60 -17.01 -18.81 -0.35
N LEU A 61 -16.45 -18.73 -1.57
CA LEU A 61 -15.19 -18.03 -1.82
C LEU A 61 -15.30 -16.53 -1.56
N VAL A 62 -16.40 -15.94 -1.99
CA VAL A 62 -16.58 -14.49 -1.89
C VAL A 62 -16.96 -14.08 -0.48
N LYS A 63 -17.82 -14.85 0.19
CA LYS A 63 -18.48 -14.47 1.45
C LYS A 63 -17.89 -15.10 2.71
N VAL A 64 -17.29 -16.29 2.61
CA VAL A 64 -16.88 -17.06 3.79
C VAL A 64 -15.38 -17.28 3.82
N LYS A 65 -14.85 -18.00 2.84
CA LYS A 65 -13.46 -18.48 2.86
C LYS A 65 -12.85 -18.45 1.45
N PRO A 66 -12.17 -17.37 1.06
CA PRO A 66 -11.53 -17.24 -0.25
C PRO A 66 -10.40 -18.24 -0.49
N ASN A 67 -9.66 -18.60 0.55
CA ASN A 67 -8.55 -19.56 0.51
C ASN A 67 -8.36 -20.24 1.88
N ASN A 68 -7.38 -21.14 1.98
CA ASN A 68 -7.15 -21.92 3.20
C ASN A 68 -6.56 -21.12 4.38
N HIS A 69 -6.10 -19.89 4.14
CA HIS A 69 -5.34 -19.11 5.10
C HIS A 69 -6.05 -17.86 5.60
N GLN A 70 -7.10 -17.41 4.90
CA GLN A 70 -7.78 -16.15 5.17
C GLN A 70 -9.30 -16.31 5.22
N THR A 71 -9.93 -15.55 6.10
CA THR A 71 -11.37 -15.29 6.06
C THR A 71 -11.70 -14.35 4.90
N ALA A 72 -12.97 -14.25 4.52
CA ALA A 72 -13.40 -13.30 3.49
C ALA A 72 -13.07 -11.86 3.88
N TYR A 73 -13.26 -11.49 5.16
CA TYR A 73 -12.90 -10.16 5.65
C TYR A 73 -11.40 -9.84 5.45
N GLU A 74 -10.51 -10.71 5.92
CA GLU A 74 -9.06 -10.53 5.80
C GLU A 74 -8.60 -10.45 4.34
N PHE A 75 -9.19 -11.27 3.48
CA PHE A 75 -8.89 -11.25 2.05
C PHE A 75 -9.29 -9.92 1.41
N TRP A 76 -10.55 -9.49 1.60
CA TRP A 76 -11.05 -8.25 1.00
C TRP A 76 -10.38 -7.02 1.59
N GLU A 77 -10.03 -7.03 2.87
CA GLU A 77 -9.23 -5.97 3.49
C GLU A 77 -7.84 -5.88 2.85
N SER A 78 -7.13 -7.00 2.73
CA SER A 78 -5.77 -7.03 2.19
C SER A 78 -5.69 -6.62 0.72
N ILE A 79 -6.62 -7.12 -0.12
CA ILE A 79 -6.62 -6.79 -1.54
C ILE A 79 -7.05 -5.33 -1.80
N THR A 80 -7.97 -4.82 -0.98
CA THR A 80 -8.38 -3.41 -1.02
C THR A 80 -7.25 -2.50 -0.53
N ALA A 81 -6.57 -2.85 0.56
CA ALA A 81 -5.40 -2.12 1.02
C ALA A 81 -4.31 -2.07 -0.06
N SER A 82 -4.06 -3.18 -0.75
CA SER A 82 -3.15 -3.21 -1.90
C SER A 82 -3.57 -2.25 -3.00
N ALA A 83 -4.86 -2.22 -3.36
CA ALA A 83 -5.39 -1.30 -4.37
C ALA A 83 -5.27 0.17 -3.94
N VAL A 84 -5.43 0.49 -2.66
CA VAL A 84 -5.28 1.84 -2.11
C VAL A 84 -3.81 2.27 -2.08
N ILE A 85 -2.90 1.39 -1.66
CA ILE A 85 -1.47 1.72 -1.50
C ILE A 85 -0.76 1.77 -2.84
N TYR A 86 -0.94 0.73 -3.66
CA TYR A 86 -0.16 0.52 -4.90
C TYR A 86 -0.92 0.91 -6.17
N GLY A 87 -2.21 1.17 -6.05
CA GLY A 87 -3.08 1.46 -7.18
C GLY A 87 -3.83 0.24 -7.71
N VAL A 88 -3.41 -0.95 -7.35
CA VAL A 88 -4.00 -2.22 -7.78
C VAL A 88 -3.74 -3.32 -6.75
N GLY A 89 -4.72 -4.21 -6.60
CA GLY A 89 -4.61 -5.46 -5.85
C GLY A 89 -4.93 -6.62 -6.77
N TYR A 90 -4.18 -7.72 -6.67
CA TYR A 90 -4.30 -8.90 -7.52
C TYR A 90 -4.57 -10.15 -6.69
N ALA A 91 -5.39 -11.06 -7.23
CA ALA A 91 -5.48 -12.42 -6.75
C ALA A 91 -5.67 -13.40 -7.91
N ILE A 92 -4.98 -14.52 -7.86
CA ILE A 92 -5.16 -15.61 -8.83
C ILE A 92 -6.43 -16.38 -8.46
N ILE A 93 -7.24 -16.68 -9.47
CA ILE A 93 -8.42 -17.53 -9.34
C ILE A 93 -8.01 -18.95 -9.72
N GLU A 94 -7.85 -19.82 -8.74
CA GLU A 94 -7.69 -21.24 -8.99
C GLU A 94 -9.03 -21.89 -9.33
N ARG A 95 -9.01 -22.82 -10.29
CA ARG A 95 -10.20 -23.51 -10.74
C ARG A 95 -10.00 -25.03 -10.70
N ASP A 96 -11.10 -25.73 -10.51
CA ASP A 96 -11.15 -27.19 -10.64
C ASP A 96 -11.20 -27.64 -12.13
N GLU A 97 -11.20 -28.94 -12.33
CA GLU A 97 -11.32 -29.56 -13.67
C GLU A 97 -12.64 -29.22 -14.40
N ARG A 98 -13.67 -28.79 -13.67
CA ARG A 98 -14.97 -28.35 -14.16
C ARG A 98 -15.02 -26.86 -14.48
N GLY A 99 -13.92 -26.11 -14.17
CA GLY A 99 -13.83 -24.68 -14.37
C GLY A 99 -14.40 -23.82 -13.26
N TYR A 100 -14.87 -24.41 -12.15
CA TYR A 100 -15.36 -23.67 -10.99
C TYR A 100 -14.19 -23.12 -10.17
N ALA A 101 -14.31 -21.86 -9.72
CA ALA A 101 -13.34 -21.26 -8.84
C ALA A 101 -13.31 -21.99 -7.49
N THR A 102 -12.13 -22.37 -7.05
CA THR A 102 -11.89 -23.11 -5.79
C THR A 102 -11.16 -22.28 -4.75
N GLN A 103 -10.27 -21.39 -5.18
CA GLN A 103 -9.52 -20.49 -4.29
C GLN A 103 -9.23 -19.15 -4.96
N LEU A 104 -9.09 -18.12 -4.13
CA LEU A 104 -8.58 -16.80 -4.49
C LEU A 104 -7.26 -16.57 -3.75
N ILE A 105 -6.15 -16.57 -4.47
CA ILE A 105 -4.80 -16.46 -3.89
C ILE A 105 -4.28 -15.04 -4.12
N PRO A 106 -4.13 -14.21 -3.06
CA PRO A 106 -3.60 -12.85 -3.21
C PRO A 106 -2.16 -12.90 -3.73
N VAL A 107 -1.83 -11.99 -4.63
CA VAL A 107 -0.50 -11.83 -5.19
C VAL A 107 -0.04 -10.40 -4.97
N HIS A 108 1.21 -10.23 -4.55
CA HIS A 108 1.77 -8.90 -4.36
C HIS A 108 1.89 -8.18 -5.71
N TYR A 109 1.56 -6.89 -5.74
CA TYR A 109 1.53 -6.11 -6.98
C TYR A 109 2.86 -6.12 -7.73
N SER A 110 4.01 -6.17 -7.02
CA SER A 110 5.35 -6.18 -7.61
C SER A 110 5.68 -7.49 -8.33
N ASP A 111 4.93 -8.54 -8.07
CA ASP A 111 5.15 -9.86 -8.65
C ASP A 111 4.30 -10.08 -9.90
N VAL A 112 3.54 -9.06 -10.30
CA VAL A 112 2.64 -9.10 -11.47
C VAL A 112 3.06 -8.07 -12.51
N ASP A 113 3.48 -8.54 -13.67
CA ASP A 113 3.74 -7.73 -14.85
C ASP A 113 2.62 -7.89 -15.88
N LEU A 114 2.10 -6.76 -16.37
CA LEU A 114 1.15 -6.76 -17.46
C LEU A 114 1.87 -6.90 -18.79
N ARG A 115 1.51 -7.92 -19.57
CA ARG A 115 2.07 -8.16 -20.89
C ARG A 115 0.97 -8.24 -21.95
N ASN A 116 1.33 -7.90 -23.16
CA ASN A 116 0.48 -8.13 -24.33
C ASN A 116 1.09 -9.30 -25.13
N VAL A 117 0.34 -10.39 -25.25
CA VAL A 117 0.75 -11.57 -26.02
C VAL A 117 -0.26 -11.77 -27.13
N LYS A 118 0.18 -11.59 -28.37
CA LYS A 118 -0.66 -11.73 -29.59
C LYS A 118 -1.93 -10.86 -29.59
N GLY A 119 -1.87 -9.67 -28.99
CA GLY A 119 -3.01 -8.75 -28.90
C GLY A 119 -3.89 -8.95 -27.65
N GLU A 120 -3.65 -9.99 -26.86
CA GLU A 120 -4.37 -10.25 -25.62
C GLU A 120 -3.55 -9.78 -24.41
N ARG A 121 -4.22 -9.13 -23.47
CA ARG A 121 -3.64 -8.74 -22.19
C ARG A 121 -3.51 -9.98 -21.30
N VAL A 122 -2.30 -10.26 -20.83
CA VAL A 122 -2.02 -11.35 -19.90
C VAL A 122 -1.23 -10.84 -18.70
N TYR A 123 -1.26 -11.59 -17.61
CA TYR A 123 -0.51 -11.29 -16.39
C TYR A 123 0.66 -12.26 -16.28
N SER A 124 1.88 -11.74 -16.26
CA SER A 124 3.08 -12.53 -15.94
C SER A 124 3.32 -12.44 -14.44
N VAL A 125 3.06 -13.53 -13.74
CA VAL A 125 3.19 -13.61 -12.28
C VAL A 125 4.49 -14.34 -11.96
N LYS A 126 5.29 -13.75 -11.07
CA LYS A 126 6.54 -14.33 -10.61
C LYS A 126 6.28 -15.72 -9.98
N ASP A 127 7.15 -16.67 -10.26
CA ASP A 127 7.09 -18.06 -9.77
C ASP A 127 5.85 -18.89 -10.19
N VAL A 128 4.89 -18.26 -10.90
CA VAL A 128 3.67 -18.92 -11.41
C VAL A 128 3.67 -19.01 -12.93
N GLY A 129 4.14 -17.95 -13.60
CA GLY A 129 4.14 -17.85 -15.06
C GLY A 129 3.02 -16.98 -15.61
N ILE A 130 2.49 -17.32 -16.78
CA ILE A 130 1.47 -16.53 -17.47
C ILE A 130 0.07 -16.92 -16.99
N VAL A 131 -0.64 -15.95 -16.41
CA VAL A 131 -2.03 -16.08 -15.98
C VAL A 131 -2.92 -15.31 -16.95
N ARG A 132 -3.99 -15.96 -17.44
CA ARG A 132 -4.98 -15.35 -18.32
C ARG A 132 -5.93 -14.43 -17.56
N PRO A 133 -6.55 -13.44 -18.20
CA PRO A 133 -7.45 -12.49 -17.55
C PRO A 133 -8.61 -13.14 -16.81
N GLU A 134 -9.17 -14.23 -17.32
CA GLU A 134 -10.26 -14.97 -16.68
C GLU A 134 -9.87 -15.65 -15.35
N ASN A 135 -8.58 -15.82 -15.14
CA ASN A 135 -8.02 -16.41 -13.90
C ASN A 135 -7.32 -15.38 -13.01
N MET A 136 -7.53 -14.08 -13.27
CA MET A 136 -6.99 -13.00 -12.46
C MET A 136 -8.11 -12.12 -11.94
N LEU A 137 -8.26 -12.06 -10.62
CA LEU A 137 -9.05 -11.01 -9.97
C LEU A 137 -8.17 -9.77 -9.85
N GLU A 138 -8.63 -8.67 -10.40
CA GLU A 138 -7.96 -7.39 -10.34
C GLU A 138 -8.89 -6.34 -9.75
N ILE A 139 -8.46 -5.70 -8.66
CA ILE A 139 -9.13 -4.55 -8.05
C ILE A 139 -8.20 -3.36 -8.20
N CYS A 140 -8.67 -2.30 -8.80
CA CYS A 140 -7.86 -1.10 -9.01
C CYS A 140 -8.57 0.15 -8.47
N ASN A 141 -7.76 1.12 -8.06
CA ASN A 141 -8.25 2.45 -7.78
C ASN A 141 -8.57 3.22 -9.07
N LEU A 142 -9.05 4.47 -8.92
CA LEU A 142 -9.51 5.32 -10.03
C LEU A 142 -8.50 5.44 -11.18
N GLN A 143 -7.20 5.46 -10.91
CA GLN A 143 -6.16 5.74 -11.91
C GLN A 143 -5.17 4.59 -12.09
N ARG A 144 -5.34 3.45 -11.41
CA ARG A 144 -4.34 2.37 -11.35
C ARG A 144 -2.94 2.85 -10.95
N MET A 145 -2.88 3.93 -10.20
CA MET A 145 -1.64 4.55 -9.75
C MET A 145 -1.62 4.65 -8.24
N SER A 146 -0.45 4.43 -7.66
CA SER A 146 -0.25 4.62 -6.22
C SER A 146 -0.51 6.10 -5.86
N PRO A 147 -1.46 6.41 -4.97
CA PRO A 147 -1.64 7.75 -4.45
C PRO A 147 -0.38 8.27 -3.73
N ILE A 148 0.38 7.37 -3.13
CA ILE A 148 1.65 7.69 -2.47
C ILE A 148 2.65 8.25 -3.49
N ARG A 149 2.74 7.65 -4.67
CA ARG A 149 3.61 8.13 -5.75
C ARG A 149 3.14 9.47 -6.31
N LEU A 150 1.83 9.65 -6.46
CA LEU A 150 1.25 10.90 -6.96
C LEU A 150 1.49 12.07 -6.00
N HIS A 151 1.39 11.84 -4.70
CA HIS A 151 1.48 12.87 -3.67
C HIS A 151 2.78 12.83 -2.86
N ARG A 152 3.84 12.22 -3.41
CA ARG A 152 5.10 12.00 -2.70
C ARG A 152 5.75 13.29 -2.18
N GLU A 153 5.64 14.41 -2.91
CA GLU A 153 6.19 15.70 -2.49
C GLU A 153 5.50 16.21 -1.21
N ASN A 154 4.17 16.09 -1.14
CA ASN A 154 3.41 16.49 0.04
C ASN A 154 3.70 15.57 1.23
N LEU A 155 3.80 14.26 0.98
CA LEU A 155 4.16 13.29 2.01
C LEU A 155 5.60 13.48 2.49
N GLY A 156 6.52 13.85 1.58
CA GLY A 156 7.90 14.18 1.91
C GLY A 156 7.99 15.41 2.81
N LEU A 157 7.23 16.45 2.52
CA LEU A 157 7.16 17.64 3.37
C LEU A 157 6.61 17.29 4.75
N ALA A 158 5.53 16.52 4.83
CA ALA A 158 4.94 16.10 6.10
C ALA A 158 5.93 15.27 6.93
N LYS A 159 6.64 14.34 6.29
CA LYS A 159 7.67 13.54 6.97
C LYS A 159 8.82 14.40 7.47
N SER A 160 9.36 15.30 6.66
CA SER A 160 10.46 16.21 7.05
C SER A 160 10.05 17.11 8.21
N ALA A 161 8.81 17.63 8.22
CA ALA A 161 8.28 18.41 9.34
C ALA A 161 8.15 17.59 10.63
N GLN A 162 7.73 16.33 10.51
CA GLN A 162 7.62 15.41 11.63
C GLN A 162 9.01 15.05 12.18
N ASP A 163 9.99 14.78 11.32
CA ASP A 163 11.37 14.46 11.71
C ASP A 163 12.02 15.66 12.40
N PHE A 164 11.85 16.87 11.84
CA PHE A 164 12.31 18.12 12.46
C PHE A 164 11.70 18.34 13.85
N GLY A 165 10.38 18.15 13.98
CA GLY A 165 9.70 18.24 15.27
C GLY A 165 10.22 17.22 16.28
N ALA A 166 10.41 15.98 15.85
CA ALA A 166 10.93 14.91 16.71
C ALA A 166 12.35 15.21 17.20
N GLU A 167 13.21 15.72 16.32
CA GLU A 167 14.57 16.12 16.66
C GLU A 167 14.57 17.32 17.64
N TYR A 168 13.78 18.34 17.35
CA TYR A 168 13.66 19.52 18.22
C TYR A 168 13.16 19.14 19.63
N PHE A 169 12.12 18.34 19.75
CA PHE A 169 11.61 17.91 21.05
C PHE A 169 12.53 16.88 21.74
N GLY A 170 13.21 16.04 20.97
CA GLY A 170 14.17 15.05 21.49
C GLY A 170 15.40 15.69 22.13
N GLN A 171 15.80 16.84 21.63
CA GLN A 171 16.88 17.65 22.20
C GLN A 171 16.40 18.60 23.31
N SER A 172 15.26 18.32 23.94
CA SER A 172 14.67 19.11 25.03
C SER A 172 14.31 20.54 24.66
N GLY A 173 14.18 20.86 23.36
CA GLY A 173 13.85 22.21 22.89
C GLY A 173 14.92 23.26 23.24
N GLN A 174 16.11 22.81 23.56
CA GLN A 174 17.21 23.74 23.85
C GLN A 174 17.54 24.51 22.59
N MET A 175 17.28 25.82 22.60
CA MET A 175 17.82 26.73 21.62
C MET A 175 19.34 26.66 21.74
N THR A 176 19.99 26.29 20.64
CA THR A 176 21.44 26.41 20.54
C THR A 176 21.76 27.90 20.70
N GLY A 177 22.25 28.30 21.88
CA GLY A 177 22.68 29.66 22.11
C GLY A 177 23.87 29.99 21.18
N VAL A 178 23.94 31.21 20.71
CA VAL A 178 25.12 31.68 20.02
C VAL A 178 26.05 32.33 21.04
N LEU A 179 27.18 31.70 21.29
CA LEU A 179 28.27 32.33 22.05
C LEU A 179 29.07 33.25 21.10
N SER A 180 28.99 34.54 21.30
CA SER A 180 29.81 35.50 20.58
C SER A 180 30.91 36.04 21.51
N SER A 181 32.11 36.17 20.98
CA SER A 181 33.25 36.81 21.70
C SER A 181 33.70 38.04 20.94
N GLU A 182 33.97 39.11 21.63
CA GLU A 182 34.53 40.35 21.03
C GLU A 182 35.99 40.17 20.59
N GLN A 183 36.67 39.15 21.08
CA GLN A 183 38.04 38.81 20.68
C GLN A 183 38.10 37.46 19.98
N PRO A 184 39.02 37.27 19.02
CA PRO A 184 39.20 36.01 18.33
C PRO A 184 39.66 34.94 19.35
N LEU A 185 38.89 33.88 19.48
CA LEU A 185 39.19 32.72 20.32
C LEU A 185 40.27 31.84 19.68
N LYS A 186 41.26 31.41 20.48
CA LYS A 186 42.23 30.39 20.05
C LYS A 186 41.55 29.03 19.97
N LYS A 187 42.06 28.14 19.11
CA LYS A 187 41.49 26.81 18.88
C LYS A 187 41.34 26.01 20.18
N GLU A 188 42.31 26.06 21.08
CA GLU A 188 42.29 25.41 22.39
C GLU A 188 41.17 25.93 23.31
N GLN A 189 40.81 27.20 23.19
CA GLN A 189 39.70 27.81 23.92
C GLN A 189 38.33 27.39 23.35
N MET A 190 38.23 27.23 22.02
CA MET A 190 37.03 26.71 21.36
C MET A 190 36.78 25.25 21.75
N ASP A 191 37.82 24.42 21.79
CA ASP A 191 37.69 23.00 22.18
C ASP A 191 37.22 22.84 23.62
N VAL A 192 37.70 23.71 24.54
CA VAL A 192 37.22 23.71 25.96
C VAL A 192 35.75 24.14 26.06
N ILE A 193 35.31 25.14 25.30
CA ILE A 193 33.95 25.62 25.29
C ILE A 193 33.02 24.57 24.69
N GLN A 194 33.41 23.91 23.60
CA GLN A 194 32.66 22.82 23.00
C GLN A 194 32.53 21.59 23.89
N GLY A 195 33.54 21.29 24.71
CA GLY A 195 33.52 20.18 25.66
C GLY A 195 32.73 20.45 26.95
N SER A 196 32.41 21.72 27.21
CA SER A 196 31.64 22.15 28.41
C SER A 196 30.17 22.44 28.12
N TRP A 197 29.76 22.34 26.87
CA TRP A 197 28.39 22.50 26.34
C TRP A 197 27.86 21.13 25.90
#